data_26663903ef2f906b7749aebe06977362
#
_entry.id   26663903ef2f906b7749aebe06977362
#
_cell.length_a   1.000
_cell.length_b   1.000
_cell.length_c   1.000
_cell.angle_alpha   90.00
_cell.angle_beta   90.00
_cell.angle_gamma   90.00
#
_symmetry.space_group_name_H-M   'P 1'
#
loop_
_entity.id
_entity.type
_entity.pdbx_description
1 polymer ?
#
loop_
_entity_poly.entity_id
_entity_poly.type
_entity_poly.pdbx_seq_one_letter_code
_entity_poly.pdbx_strand_id
1 'polypeptide(L)'
;MDAEGRLVLADGLLCAAETGTNNILDAATLTGAAKVALGRDYHAVLSLDDSRSWQLSQWAREVNEKAWPLPLESWHLAQLSSSFAELGNVAMAEGTAGATTAAAFLSRFVAPSINWVHLDLAASYQKNGNDLWAPGAKGHGVRLIARWLHEVCA
;
A
#
# COMPACT_ATOMS: atom_id res chain seq x y z
N MET A 1 1.87 16.30 -12.10
CA MET A 1 1.50 15.45 -10.93
C MET A 1 2.78 14.79 -10.48
N ASP A 2 3.13 14.97 -9.24
CA ASP A 2 4.32 14.41 -8.64
C ASP A 2 3.98 12.98 -8.16
N ALA A 3 4.62 11.97 -8.70
CA ALA A 3 4.41 10.55 -8.39
C ALA A 3 5.76 9.84 -8.17
N GLU A 4 6.71 10.58 -7.59
CA GLU A 4 8.09 10.17 -7.33
C GLU A 4 8.19 9.10 -6.24
N GLY A 5 7.29 9.16 -5.24
CA GLY A 5 7.33 8.26 -4.08
C GLY A 5 7.29 6.79 -4.47
N ARG A 6 6.50 6.43 -5.48
CA ARG A 6 6.44 5.04 -5.98
C ARG A 6 7.71 4.60 -6.71
N LEU A 7 8.46 5.51 -7.30
CA LEU A 7 9.76 5.20 -7.93
C LEU A 7 10.80 4.84 -6.86
N VAL A 8 10.89 5.65 -5.80
CA VAL A 8 11.77 5.37 -4.66
C VAL A 8 11.37 4.06 -3.96
N LEU A 9 10.07 3.82 -3.82
CA LEU A 9 9.56 2.60 -3.19
C LEU A 9 9.86 1.36 -4.03
N ALA A 10 9.82 1.48 -5.37
CA ALA A 10 10.19 0.40 -6.28
C ALA A 10 11.66 -0.02 -6.10
N ASP A 11 12.58 0.93 -5.96
CA ASP A 11 13.99 0.64 -5.65
C ASP A 11 14.13 -0.08 -4.31
N GLY A 12 13.39 0.36 -3.29
CA GLY A 12 13.34 -0.30 -1.99
C GLY A 12 12.81 -1.73 -2.05
N LEU A 13 11.79 -1.99 -2.87
CA LEU A 13 11.24 -3.34 -3.08
C LEU A 13 12.25 -4.27 -3.76
N LEU A 14 12.99 -3.78 -4.76
CA LEU A 14 14.08 -4.53 -5.39
C LEU A 14 15.17 -4.89 -4.39
N CYS A 15 15.64 -3.92 -3.61
CA CYS A 15 16.63 -4.16 -2.55
C CYS A 15 16.13 -5.18 -1.51
N ALA A 16 14.86 -5.10 -1.11
CA ALA A 16 14.27 -6.07 -0.18
C ALA A 16 14.21 -7.48 -0.79
N ALA A 17 13.84 -7.60 -2.06
CA ALA A 17 13.80 -8.88 -2.76
C ALA A 17 15.20 -9.53 -2.89
N GLU A 18 16.26 -8.74 -3.08
CA GLU A 18 17.65 -9.22 -3.14
C GLU A 18 18.14 -9.85 -1.83
N THR A 19 17.50 -9.58 -0.71
CA THR A 19 17.81 -10.25 0.57
C THR A 19 17.39 -11.71 0.63
N GLY A 20 16.63 -12.19 -0.36
CA GLY A 20 16.10 -13.55 -0.41
C GLY A 20 14.89 -13.76 0.51
N THR A 21 14.26 -12.70 0.98
CA THR A 21 13.03 -12.81 1.80
C THR A 21 11.85 -13.34 0.99
N ASN A 22 10.99 -14.11 1.65
CA ASN A 22 9.72 -14.58 1.08
C ASN A 22 8.53 -13.67 1.43
N ASN A 23 8.71 -12.69 2.32
CA ASN A 23 7.64 -11.82 2.79
C ASN A 23 8.10 -10.37 2.74
N ILE A 24 7.35 -9.52 2.06
CA ILE A 24 7.57 -8.07 2.03
C ILE A 24 6.27 -7.37 2.38
N LEU A 25 6.32 -6.50 3.37
CA LEU A 25 5.32 -5.48 3.61
C LEU A 25 5.99 -4.12 3.44
N ASP A 26 5.50 -3.34 2.51
CA ASP A 26 5.88 -1.95 2.39
C ASP A 26 4.77 -1.03 2.91
N ALA A 27 5.16 0.10 3.45
CA ALA A 27 4.24 1.06 4.04
C ALA A 27 4.64 2.48 3.65
N ALA A 28 3.74 3.20 3.01
CA ALA A 28 3.97 4.56 2.58
C ALA A 28 2.70 5.41 2.62
N THR A 29 2.84 6.72 2.80
CA THR A 29 1.76 7.69 2.58
C THR A 29 1.67 8.00 1.09
N LEU A 30 1.36 6.96 0.30
CA LEU A 30 1.66 6.97 -1.14
C LEU A 30 0.66 7.79 -1.94
N THR A 31 -0.65 7.63 -1.68
CA THR A 31 -1.65 8.24 -2.55
C THR A 31 -2.71 9.05 -1.82
N GLY A 32 -3.05 10.20 -2.40
CA GLY A 32 -4.26 10.92 -2.01
C GLY A 32 -5.54 10.16 -2.37
N ALA A 33 -5.47 9.25 -3.35
CA ALA A 33 -6.60 8.45 -3.80
C ALA A 33 -7.08 7.46 -2.73
N ALA A 34 -6.18 6.82 -2.00
CA ALA A 34 -6.54 5.96 -0.86
C ALA A 34 -7.33 6.74 0.20
N LYS A 35 -6.92 7.98 0.48
CA LYS A 35 -7.60 8.86 1.41
C LYS A 35 -8.98 9.32 0.91
N VAL A 36 -9.13 9.54 -0.40
CA VAL A 36 -10.43 9.85 -1.00
C VAL A 36 -11.37 8.64 -0.91
N ALA A 37 -10.84 7.44 -1.15
CA ALA A 37 -11.63 6.21 -1.12
C ALA A 37 -12.06 5.80 0.30
N LEU A 38 -11.18 5.91 1.30
CA LEU A 38 -11.37 5.33 2.63
C LEU A 38 -11.49 6.36 3.76
N GLY A 39 -11.35 7.65 3.44
CA GLY A 39 -11.36 8.71 4.45
C GLY A 39 -10.06 8.79 5.23
N ARG A 40 -10.15 9.29 6.47
CA ARG A 40 -8.98 9.59 7.33
C ARG A 40 -8.80 8.60 8.47
N ASP A 41 -9.60 7.54 8.50
CA ASP A 41 -9.61 6.58 9.61
C ASP A 41 -9.10 5.19 9.20
N TYR A 42 -9.03 4.92 7.89
CA TYR A 42 -8.58 3.65 7.35
C TYR A 42 -7.31 3.81 6.51
N HIS A 43 -6.42 2.82 6.60
CA HIS A 43 -5.37 2.59 5.61
C HIS A 43 -5.89 1.70 4.48
N ALA A 44 -5.35 1.88 3.28
CA ALA A 44 -5.61 0.92 2.21
C ALA A 44 -4.60 -0.22 2.28
N VAL A 45 -5.08 -1.45 2.06
CA VAL A 45 -4.26 -2.65 1.91
C VAL A 45 -4.41 -3.15 0.49
N LEU A 46 -3.30 -3.38 -0.20
CA LEU A 46 -3.28 -3.85 -1.57
C LEU A 46 -2.29 -5.01 -1.73
N SER A 47 -2.75 -6.09 -2.34
CA SER A 47 -1.94 -7.25 -2.72
C SER A 47 -2.59 -7.89 -3.95
N LEU A 48 -1.78 -8.58 -4.78
CA LEU A 48 -2.31 -9.43 -5.85
C LEU A 48 -2.99 -10.70 -5.31
N ASP A 49 -2.83 -10.98 -4.03
CA ASP A 49 -3.51 -12.06 -3.31
C ASP A 49 -4.51 -11.45 -2.32
N ASP A 50 -5.77 -11.52 -2.67
CA ASP A 50 -6.88 -10.98 -1.86
C ASP A 50 -6.90 -11.57 -0.45
N SER A 51 -6.52 -12.83 -0.28
CA SER A 51 -6.52 -13.50 1.02
C SER A 51 -5.57 -12.80 2.00
N ARG A 52 -4.41 -12.30 1.52
CA ARG A 52 -3.45 -11.54 2.32
C ARG A 52 -3.99 -10.17 2.69
N SER A 53 -4.63 -9.48 1.74
CA SER A 53 -5.24 -8.18 2.00
C SER A 53 -6.31 -8.28 3.09
N TRP A 54 -7.16 -9.29 3.03
CA TRP A 54 -8.18 -9.54 4.04
C TRP A 54 -7.58 -9.96 5.38
N GLN A 55 -6.52 -10.78 5.37
CA GLN A 55 -5.81 -11.18 6.60
C GLN A 55 -5.24 -9.97 7.34
N LEU A 56 -4.57 -9.05 6.61
CA LEU A 56 -4.08 -7.82 7.22
C LEU A 56 -5.21 -6.96 7.80
N SER A 57 -6.34 -6.87 7.12
CA SER A 57 -7.52 -6.14 7.62
C SER A 57 -8.05 -6.74 8.92
N GLN A 58 -8.03 -8.06 9.06
CA GLN A 58 -8.41 -8.75 10.30
C GLN A 58 -7.41 -8.45 11.42
N TRP A 59 -6.11 -8.59 11.17
CA TRP A 59 -5.07 -8.27 12.14
C TRP A 59 -5.09 -6.81 12.59
N ALA A 60 -5.41 -5.87 11.68
CA ALA A 60 -5.59 -4.47 12.03
C ALA A 60 -6.68 -4.30 13.11
N ARG A 61 -7.80 -4.99 12.96
CA ARG A 61 -8.89 -4.96 13.95
C ARG A 61 -8.49 -5.53 15.31
N GLU A 62 -7.73 -6.63 15.31
CA GLU A 62 -7.22 -7.26 16.54
C GLU A 62 -6.35 -6.31 17.35
N VAL A 63 -5.60 -5.42 16.69
CA VAL A 63 -4.70 -4.44 17.34
C VAL A 63 -5.30 -3.03 17.45
N ASN A 64 -6.63 -2.89 17.23
CA ASN A 64 -7.32 -1.60 17.25
C ASN A 64 -6.77 -0.59 16.23
N GLU A 65 -6.36 -1.06 15.06
CA GLU A 65 -6.10 -0.25 13.87
C GLU A 65 -7.15 -0.54 12.81
N LYS A 66 -7.24 0.33 11.82
CA LYS A 66 -8.23 0.19 10.76
C LYS A 66 -7.54 0.15 9.41
N ALA A 67 -7.65 -0.97 8.72
CA ALA A 67 -7.18 -1.15 7.38
C ALA A 67 -8.25 -1.85 6.54
N TRP A 68 -8.35 -1.48 5.27
CA TRP A 68 -9.36 -2.02 4.37
C TRP A 68 -8.75 -2.36 3.02
N PRO A 69 -9.02 -3.57 2.48
CA PRO A 69 -8.54 -3.96 1.17
C PRO A 69 -9.12 -3.07 0.06
N LEU A 70 -8.26 -2.67 -0.86
CA LEU A 70 -8.66 -2.16 -2.16
C LEU A 70 -8.30 -3.20 -3.23
N PRO A 71 -9.08 -3.32 -4.31
CA PRO A 71 -8.83 -4.32 -5.33
C PRO A 71 -7.50 -4.08 -6.05
N LEU A 72 -6.72 -5.13 -6.26
CA LEU A 72 -5.51 -5.11 -7.07
C LEU A 72 -5.46 -6.35 -7.97
N GLU A 73 -5.59 -6.12 -9.26
CA GLU A 73 -5.59 -7.15 -10.28
C GLU A 73 -4.46 -6.95 -11.28
N SER A 74 -3.95 -8.02 -11.84
CA SER A 74 -2.84 -7.94 -12.83
C SER A 74 -3.17 -7.08 -14.06
N TRP A 75 -4.43 -7.02 -14.47
CA TRP A 75 -4.88 -6.20 -15.60
C TRP A 75 -4.82 -4.69 -15.34
N HIS A 76 -4.71 -4.22 -14.10
CA HIS A 76 -4.51 -2.80 -13.79
C HIS A 76 -3.19 -2.26 -14.37
N LEU A 77 -2.20 -3.12 -14.61
CA LEU A 77 -0.95 -2.74 -15.26
C LEU A 77 -1.14 -2.16 -16.65
N ALA A 78 -2.18 -2.59 -17.38
CA ALA A 78 -2.48 -2.05 -18.70
C ALA A 78 -2.78 -0.53 -18.68
N GLN A 79 -3.22 0.00 -17.54
CA GLN A 79 -3.48 1.44 -17.34
C GLN A 79 -2.19 2.27 -17.22
N LEU A 80 -1.05 1.61 -17.08
CA LEU A 80 0.27 2.23 -16.92
C LEU A 80 1.12 2.11 -18.19
N SER A 81 0.50 1.90 -19.34
CA SER A 81 1.22 1.85 -20.63
C SER A 81 1.93 3.17 -20.92
N SER A 82 3.12 3.10 -21.51
CA SER A 82 3.92 4.25 -21.93
C SER A 82 4.29 4.14 -23.41
N SER A 83 4.43 5.28 -24.09
CA SER A 83 4.87 5.34 -25.49
C SER A 83 6.39 5.33 -25.65
N PHE A 84 7.16 5.49 -24.56
CA PHE A 84 8.61 5.62 -24.60
C PHE A 84 9.36 4.86 -23.49
N ALA A 85 8.66 4.21 -22.58
CA ALA A 85 9.23 3.37 -21.53
C ALA A 85 8.43 2.07 -21.42
N GLU A 86 8.98 1.06 -20.74
CA GLU A 86 8.30 -0.21 -20.52
C GLU A 86 7.05 -0.04 -19.65
N LEU A 87 7.05 0.97 -18.76
CA LEU A 87 5.97 1.25 -17.83
C LEU A 87 5.91 2.74 -17.48
N GLY A 88 4.72 3.31 -17.52
CA GLY A 88 4.47 4.63 -16.95
C GLY A 88 4.31 4.55 -15.44
N ASN A 89 4.80 5.54 -14.72
CA ASN A 89 4.59 5.60 -13.26
C ASN A 89 3.23 6.20 -12.86
N VAL A 90 2.46 6.70 -13.83
CA VAL A 90 1.13 7.30 -13.65
C VAL A 90 0.20 6.81 -14.74
N ALA A 91 -1.03 6.46 -14.37
CA ALA A 91 -2.09 6.23 -15.34
C ALA A 91 -2.54 7.57 -15.96
N MET A 92 -2.52 7.66 -17.28
CA MET A 92 -2.83 8.90 -18.01
C MET A 92 -4.33 9.10 -18.26
N ALA A 93 -5.14 8.03 -18.17
CA ALA A 93 -6.57 8.11 -18.40
C ALA A 93 -7.28 8.74 -17.18
N GLU A 94 -8.30 9.54 -17.42
CA GLU A 94 -9.18 10.04 -16.38
C GLU A 94 -9.99 8.91 -15.72
N GLY A 95 -10.34 9.09 -14.44
CA GLY A 95 -11.18 8.12 -13.71
C GLY A 95 -10.48 6.82 -13.30
N THR A 96 -9.15 6.77 -13.37
CA THR A 96 -8.40 5.59 -12.90
C THR A 96 -8.39 5.50 -11.38
N ALA A 97 -8.36 4.27 -10.86
CA ALA A 97 -8.25 3.99 -9.44
C ALA A 97 -6.83 4.26 -8.93
N GLY A 98 -6.53 5.51 -8.53
CA GLY A 98 -5.18 5.98 -8.28
C GLY A 98 -4.38 5.19 -7.25
N ALA A 99 -4.99 4.68 -6.17
CA ALA A 99 -4.33 3.82 -5.19
C ALA A 99 -3.99 2.45 -5.80
N THR A 100 -4.96 1.86 -6.53
CA THR A 100 -4.79 0.57 -7.21
C THR A 100 -3.72 0.64 -8.30
N THR A 101 -3.71 1.68 -9.13
CA THR A 101 -2.70 1.84 -10.18
C THR A 101 -1.30 2.10 -9.60
N ALA A 102 -1.19 2.78 -8.45
CA ALA A 102 0.06 2.92 -7.74
C ALA A 102 0.59 1.57 -7.24
N ALA A 103 -0.26 0.76 -6.63
CA ALA A 103 0.10 -0.59 -6.20
C ALA A 103 0.39 -1.52 -7.39
N ALA A 104 -0.34 -1.39 -8.51
CA ALA A 104 -0.05 -2.13 -9.73
C ALA A 104 1.35 -1.79 -10.27
N PHE A 105 1.76 -0.52 -10.23
CA PHE A 105 3.14 -0.13 -10.56
C PHE A 105 4.14 -0.86 -9.65
N LEU A 106 3.96 -0.82 -8.33
CA LEU A 106 4.85 -1.45 -7.36
C LEU A 106 4.94 -2.97 -7.55
N SER A 107 3.84 -3.62 -7.90
CA SER A 107 3.80 -5.08 -8.10
C SER A 107 4.77 -5.57 -9.18
N ARG A 108 5.20 -4.71 -10.11
CA ARG A 108 6.20 -5.04 -11.15
C ARG A 108 7.61 -5.25 -10.61
N PHE A 109 7.88 -4.74 -9.43
CA PHE A 109 9.20 -4.78 -8.78
C PHE A 109 9.29 -5.86 -7.69
N VAL A 110 8.26 -6.71 -7.60
CA VAL A 110 8.19 -7.83 -6.67
C VAL A 110 8.01 -9.14 -7.44
N ALA A 111 8.86 -10.11 -7.16
CA ALA A 111 8.75 -11.42 -7.80
C ALA A 111 7.45 -12.14 -7.37
N PRO A 112 6.78 -12.89 -8.27
CA PRO A 112 5.54 -13.60 -7.95
C PRO A 112 5.64 -14.59 -6.79
N SER A 113 6.84 -15.06 -6.47
CA SER A 113 7.11 -15.96 -5.34
C SER A 113 7.12 -15.27 -3.98
N ILE A 114 7.16 -13.94 -3.95
CA ILE A 114 7.21 -13.16 -2.72
C ILE A 114 5.80 -12.83 -2.25
N ASN A 115 5.54 -13.08 -0.99
CA ASN A 115 4.32 -12.67 -0.30
C ASN A 115 4.36 -11.17 -0.04
N TRP A 116 3.85 -10.37 -0.98
CA TRP A 116 3.91 -8.93 -0.90
C TRP A 116 2.56 -8.32 -0.55
N VAL A 117 2.60 -7.31 0.32
CA VAL A 117 1.47 -6.45 0.66
C VAL A 117 1.93 -5.00 0.73
N HIS A 118 1.21 -4.11 0.08
CA HIS A 118 1.36 -2.66 0.19
C HIS A 118 0.34 -2.09 1.19
N LEU A 119 0.83 -1.31 2.15
CA LEU A 119 0.02 -0.56 3.10
C LEU A 119 0.09 0.95 2.77
N ASP A 120 -0.95 1.48 2.11
CA ASP A 120 -1.05 2.93 1.87
C ASP A 120 -1.59 3.63 3.11
N LEU A 121 -0.72 4.35 3.81
CA LEU A 121 -0.96 4.98 5.11
C LEU A 121 -1.80 6.25 5.00
N ALA A 122 -2.94 6.19 4.33
CA ALA A 122 -3.82 7.32 4.07
C ALA A 122 -4.35 7.99 5.36
N ALA A 123 -4.45 7.24 6.46
CA ALA A 123 -5.00 7.67 7.75
C ALA A 123 -3.94 8.14 8.77
N SER A 124 -2.67 8.24 8.38
CA SER A 124 -1.54 8.43 9.32
C SER A 124 -1.50 9.82 9.99
N TYR A 125 -2.17 10.82 9.43
CA TYR A 125 -2.15 12.20 9.92
C TYR A 125 -3.53 12.83 9.98
N GLN A 126 -3.80 13.57 11.08
CA GLN A 126 -4.97 14.45 11.20
C GLN A 126 -4.54 15.88 11.54
N LYS A 127 -5.03 16.84 10.75
CA LYS A 127 -4.78 18.27 10.98
C LYS A 127 -5.42 18.75 12.28
N ASN A 128 -6.65 18.29 12.53
CA ASN A 128 -7.42 18.64 13.73
C ASN A 128 -7.60 17.37 14.57
N GLY A 129 -7.54 17.51 15.88
CA GLY A 129 -7.90 16.42 16.79
C GLY A 129 -9.39 16.04 16.69
N ASN A 130 -9.72 14.88 17.21
CA ASN A 130 -11.09 14.41 17.45
C ASN A 130 -11.13 13.72 18.82
N ASP A 131 -12.27 13.10 19.17
CA ASP A 131 -12.46 12.45 20.47
C ASP A 131 -11.47 11.30 20.74
N LEU A 132 -10.83 10.75 19.71
CA LEU A 132 -9.90 9.63 19.80
C LEU A 132 -8.44 10.02 19.62
N TRP A 133 -8.15 11.11 18.91
CA TRP A 133 -6.81 11.43 18.44
C TRP A 133 -6.49 12.91 18.61
N ALA A 134 -5.31 13.20 19.16
CA ALA A 134 -4.72 14.53 19.10
C ALA A 134 -4.37 14.94 17.65
N PRO A 135 -4.24 16.25 17.36
CA PRO A 135 -3.69 16.68 16.07
C PRO A 135 -2.29 16.11 15.82
N GLY A 136 -1.98 15.81 14.57
CA GLY A 136 -0.65 15.35 14.16
C GLY A 136 -0.63 13.89 13.71
N ALA A 137 0.56 13.28 13.79
CA ALA A 137 0.78 11.88 13.46
C ALA A 137 0.19 10.96 14.55
N LYS A 138 -0.50 9.90 14.13
CA LYS A 138 -1.22 9.01 15.03
C LYS A 138 -0.47 7.72 15.35
N GLY A 139 0.67 7.46 14.70
CA GLY A 139 1.36 6.17 14.80
C GLY A 139 0.58 4.99 14.22
N HIS A 140 -0.40 5.25 13.35
CA HIS A 140 -1.14 4.21 12.64
C HIS A 140 -0.20 3.39 11.75
N GLY A 141 -0.47 2.10 11.66
CA GLY A 141 0.36 1.12 10.97
C GLY A 141 1.37 0.43 11.90
N VAL A 142 1.82 1.08 12.96
CA VAL A 142 2.86 0.53 13.86
C VAL A 142 2.42 -0.79 14.49
N ARG A 143 1.23 -0.86 15.06
CA ARG A 143 0.71 -2.07 15.71
C ARG A 143 0.39 -3.16 14.70
N LEU A 144 -0.17 -2.79 13.55
CA LEU A 144 -0.44 -3.72 12.46
C LEU A 144 0.84 -4.33 11.91
N ILE A 145 1.87 -3.52 11.66
CA ILE A 145 3.17 -4.01 11.17
C ILE A 145 3.83 -4.92 12.23
N ALA A 146 3.78 -4.55 13.52
CA ALA A 146 4.27 -5.41 14.58
C ALA A 146 3.53 -6.75 14.66
N ARG A 147 2.20 -6.74 14.48
CA ARG A 147 1.37 -7.96 14.42
C ARG A 147 1.74 -8.83 13.22
N TRP A 148 1.93 -8.21 12.06
CA TRP A 148 2.38 -8.91 10.85
C TRP A 148 3.76 -9.54 11.04
N LEU A 149 4.73 -8.79 11.57
CA LEU A 149 6.08 -9.31 11.84
C LEU A 149 6.04 -10.51 12.78
N HIS A 150 5.21 -10.49 13.82
CA HIS A 150 5.05 -11.62 14.72
C HIS A 150 4.59 -12.89 13.99
N GLU A 151 3.70 -12.76 13.01
CA GLU A 151 3.20 -13.91 12.25
C GLU A 151 4.19 -14.46 11.24
N VAL A 152 4.95 -13.59 10.55
CA VAL A 152 5.86 -14.04 9.50
C VAL A 152 7.24 -14.48 10.03
N CYS A 153 7.56 -14.16 11.29
CA CYS A 153 8.80 -14.54 11.95
C CYS A 153 8.61 -15.69 12.97
N ALA A 154 7.37 -16.14 13.21
CA ALA A 154 7.07 -17.29 14.09
C ALA A 154 7.26 -18.60 13.33
#